data_03a6c551cd8a94a573e3296f2c9ffe86
#
_entry.id   03a6c551cd8a94a573e3296f2c9ffe86
#
_cell.length_a   1.000
_cell.length_b   1.000
_cell.length_c   1.000
_cell.angle_alpha   90.00
_cell.angle_beta   90.00
_cell.angle_gamma   90.00
#
_symmetry.space_group_name_H-M   'P 1'
#
loop_
_entity.id
_entity.type
_entity.pdbx_description
1 polymer ?
#
loop_
_entity_poly.entity_id
_entity_poly.type
_entity_poly.pdbx_seq_one_letter_code
_entity_poly.pdbx_strand_id
1 'polypeptide(L)'
;PNVVLDGELYNHDFKDDFEQIISMVRKTKPTDEARAKSAENVQFHCYDIVNKKMKFSTRDEWLIGNLQSNHCVKLVETHWIHDEIEARDHHQRNLKLGYEGSIVRLDTPYQCKRSHSLRKFKDFSDAEANIVGYEEGKGKRIGTLGKFVMQDDDGNQFGCPPGKGHN
;
A
#
# COMPACT_ATOMS: atom_id res chain seq x y z
N PRO A 1 22.48 6.22 -16.65
CA PRO A 1 22.89 6.04 -15.27
C PRO A 1 22.02 4.94 -14.65
N ASN A 2 22.64 4.06 -13.81
CA ASN A 2 21.90 3.03 -13.09
C ASN A 2 21.14 3.74 -11.95
N VAL A 3 19.82 3.84 -12.09
CA VAL A 3 18.92 4.42 -11.09
C VAL A 3 18.03 3.31 -10.54
N VAL A 4 17.81 3.29 -9.24
CA VAL A 4 16.85 2.40 -8.60
C VAL A 4 15.56 3.19 -8.41
N LEU A 5 14.48 2.73 -9.02
CA LEU A 5 13.15 3.29 -8.86
C LEU A 5 12.48 2.69 -7.63
N ASP A 6 11.70 3.51 -6.93
CA ASP A 6 10.84 3.11 -5.81
C ASP A 6 9.39 3.30 -6.21
N GLY A 7 8.58 2.26 -6.00
CA GLY A 7 7.19 2.23 -6.46
C GLY A 7 6.43 1.03 -5.93
N GLU A 8 5.21 0.89 -6.39
CA GLU A 8 4.30 -0.20 -6.02
C GLU A 8 3.75 -0.88 -7.27
N LEU A 9 3.57 -2.20 -7.19
CA LEU A 9 2.83 -2.95 -8.21
C LEU A 9 1.34 -2.77 -7.93
N TYR A 10 0.64 -2.14 -8.87
CA TYR A 10 -0.74 -1.72 -8.70
C TYR A 10 -1.48 -1.70 -10.04
N ASN A 11 -2.78 -1.72 -10.00
CA ASN A 11 -3.65 -1.30 -11.09
C ASN A 11 -4.97 -0.83 -10.47
N HIS A 12 -5.40 0.38 -10.81
CA HIS A 12 -6.59 0.99 -10.22
C HIS A 12 -7.90 0.25 -10.54
N ASP A 13 -7.94 -0.48 -11.63
CA ASP A 13 -9.09 -1.31 -12.00
C ASP A 13 -9.32 -2.47 -11.01
N PHE A 14 -8.32 -2.81 -10.20
CA PHE A 14 -8.38 -3.82 -9.13
C PHE A 14 -8.33 -3.22 -7.72
N LYS A 15 -8.68 -1.93 -7.56
CA LYS A 15 -8.62 -1.24 -6.27
C LYS A 15 -9.45 -1.92 -5.17
N ASP A 16 -10.57 -2.52 -5.54
CA ASP A 16 -11.49 -3.22 -4.62
C ASP A 16 -11.14 -4.72 -4.43
N ASP A 17 -10.17 -5.24 -5.20
CA ASP A 17 -9.68 -6.63 -5.14
C ASP A 17 -8.17 -6.71 -5.39
N PHE A 18 -7.41 -6.14 -4.48
CA PHE A 18 -5.94 -6.12 -4.55
C PHE A 18 -5.31 -7.52 -4.54
N GLU A 19 -6.02 -8.53 -4.03
CA GLU A 19 -5.53 -9.90 -4.05
C GLU A 19 -5.32 -10.44 -5.47
N GLN A 20 -6.02 -9.92 -6.47
CA GLN A 20 -5.76 -10.26 -7.87
C GLN A 20 -4.34 -9.86 -8.29
N ILE A 21 -3.88 -8.65 -7.95
CA ILE A 21 -2.50 -8.21 -8.22
C ILE A 21 -1.51 -9.14 -7.52
N ILE A 22 -1.74 -9.43 -6.23
CA ILE A 22 -0.88 -10.34 -5.45
C ILE A 22 -0.83 -11.72 -6.10
N SER A 23 -1.97 -12.25 -6.53
CA SER A 23 -2.04 -13.58 -7.17
C SER A 23 -1.29 -13.63 -8.51
N MET A 24 -1.31 -12.56 -9.29
CA MET A 24 -0.58 -12.45 -10.55
C MET A 24 0.93 -12.38 -10.34
N VAL A 25 1.38 -11.65 -9.30
CA VAL A 25 2.80 -11.39 -9.05
C VAL A 25 3.48 -12.54 -8.29
N ARG A 26 2.78 -13.21 -7.38
CA ARG A 26 3.37 -14.24 -6.49
C ARG A 26 3.45 -15.64 -7.07
N LYS A 27 2.99 -15.87 -8.30
CA LYS A 27 3.08 -17.22 -8.92
C LYS A 27 4.54 -17.62 -9.16
N THR A 28 5.00 -18.66 -8.46
CA THR A 28 6.37 -19.17 -8.59
C THR A 28 6.58 -19.97 -9.88
N LYS A 29 5.53 -20.58 -10.42
CA LYS A 29 5.54 -21.33 -11.69
C LYS A 29 4.37 -20.90 -12.57
N PRO A 30 4.44 -19.68 -13.16
CA PRO A 30 3.36 -19.18 -13.97
C PRO A 30 3.31 -19.91 -15.32
N THR A 31 2.07 -20.18 -15.80
CA THR A 31 1.83 -20.60 -17.19
C THR A 31 1.99 -19.42 -18.13
N ASP A 32 2.01 -19.65 -19.44
CA ASP A 32 2.13 -18.57 -20.42
C ASP A 32 0.91 -17.63 -20.41
N GLU A 33 -0.30 -18.18 -20.20
CA GLU A 33 -1.51 -17.38 -20.02
C GLU A 33 -1.43 -16.52 -18.75
N ALA A 34 -0.90 -17.07 -17.66
CA ALA A 34 -0.72 -16.31 -16.41
C ALA A 34 0.31 -15.19 -16.56
N ARG A 35 1.37 -15.40 -17.36
CA ARG A 35 2.37 -14.36 -17.69
C ARG A 35 1.75 -13.27 -18.56
N ALA A 36 0.98 -13.64 -19.58
CA ALA A 36 0.28 -12.70 -20.46
C ALA A 36 -0.71 -11.85 -19.63
N LYS A 37 -1.53 -12.48 -18.77
CA LYS A 37 -2.45 -11.76 -17.89
C LYS A 37 -1.72 -10.81 -16.94
N SER A 38 -0.59 -11.23 -16.36
CA SER A 38 0.22 -10.37 -15.49
C SER A 38 0.81 -9.18 -16.25
N ALA A 39 1.34 -9.40 -17.45
CA ALA A 39 1.91 -8.35 -18.29
C ALA A 39 0.87 -7.31 -18.75
N GLU A 40 -0.37 -7.74 -18.97
CA GLU A 40 -1.47 -6.87 -19.33
C GLU A 40 -2.00 -6.02 -18.18
N ASN A 41 -2.05 -6.58 -16.96
CA ASN A 41 -2.80 -5.98 -15.87
C ASN A 41 -1.93 -5.41 -14.75
N VAL A 42 -0.70 -5.89 -14.53
CA VAL A 42 0.17 -5.39 -13.47
C VAL A 42 0.93 -4.15 -13.96
N GLN A 43 0.81 -3.06 -13.22
CA GLN A 43 1.50 -1.81 -13.49
C GLN A 43 2.48 -1.50 -12.35
N PHE A 44 3.61 -0.89 -12.67
CA PHE A 44 4.55 -0.35 -11.70
C PHE A 44 4.29 1.15 -11.55
N HIS A 45 3.72 1.55 -10.42
CA HIS A 45 3.46 2.94 -10.05
C HIS A 45 4.67 3.50 -9.34
N CYS A 46 5.49 4.23 -10.07
CA CYS A 46 6.73 4.83 -9.59
C CYS A 46 6.46 6.18 -8.92
N TYR A 47 6.95 6.37 -7.72
CA TYR A 47 6.77 7.60 -6.94
C TYR A 47 8.07 8.15 -6.37
N ASP A 48 9.22 7.48 -6.52
CA ASP A 48 10.50 7.97 -6.05
C ASP A 48 11.69 7.29 -6.76
N ILE A 49 12.88 7.85 -6.56
CA ILE A 49 14.17 7.23 -6.86
C ILE A 49 14.99 7.09 -5.60
N VAL A 50 15.76 6.01 -5.50
CA VAL A 50 16.64 5.79 -4.35
C VAL A 50 17.88 6.65 -4.48
N ASN A 51 17.87 7.84 -3.88
CA ASN A 51 19.03 8.73 -3.81
C ASN A 51 19.14 9.39 -2.43
N LYS A 52 20.15 8.96 -1.65
CA LYS A 52 20.38 9.41 -0.27
C LYS A 52 20.95 10.82 -0.15
N LYS A 53 21.32 11.47 -1.26
CA LYS A 53 21.94 12.80 -1.28
C LYS A 53 20.96 13.88 -1.77
N MET A 54 19.98 13.50 -2.60
CA MET A 54 19.02 14.43 -3.18
C MET A 54 17.79 14.57 -2.29
N LYS A 55 17.29 15.79 -2.14
CA LYS A 55 15.98 16.06 -1.54
C LYS A 55 14.86 15.47 -2.39
N PHE A 56 13.66 15.32 -1.82
CA PHE A 56 12.52 14.76 -2.53
C PHE A 56 12.15 15.60 -3.76
N SER A 57 12.09 16.93 -3.64
CA SER A 57 11.86 17.85 -4.76
C SER A 57 12.74 17.55 -5.98
N THR A 58 14.04 17.42 -5.75
CA THR A 58 15.01 17.15 -6.83
C THR A 58 14.84 15.75 -7.42
N ARG A 59 14.42 14.76 -6.61
CA ARG A 59 14.14 13.41 -7.10
C ARG A 59 12.86 13.35 -7.92
N ASP A 60 11.82 14.09 -7.52
CA ASP A 60 10.55 14.23 -8.22
C ASP A 60 10.74 14.93 -9.58
N GLU A 61 11.46 16.05 -9.61
CA GLU A 61 11.85 16.73 -10.85
C GLU A 61 12.61 15.80 -11.81
N TRP A 62 13.53 14.98 -11.26
CA TRP A 62 14.26 14.00 -12.06
C TRP A 62 13.29 12.96 -12.65
N LEU A 63 12.34 12.43 -11.86
CA LEU A 63 11.34 11.48 -12.34
C LEU A 63 10.50 12.09 -13.46
N ILE A 64 9.97 13.30 -13.28
CA ILE A 64 9.17 14.01 -14.28
C ILE A 64 9.95 14.19 -15.59
N GLY A 65 11.23 14.52 -15.50
CA GLY A 65 12.06 14.73 -16.68
C GLY A 65 12.57 13.47 -17.39
N ASN A 66 12.58 12.31 -16.71
CA ASN A 66 13.23 11.10 -17.23
C ASN A 66 12.34 9.87 -17.31
N LEU A 67 11.21 9.81 -16.60
CA LEU A 67 10.31 8.68 -16.62
C LEU A 67 9.09 9.00 -17.48
N GLN A 68 8.95 8.29 -18.60
CA GLN A 68 7.75 8.36 -19.43
C GLN A 68 6.77 7.27 -19.00
N SER A 69 5.56 7.69 -18.62
CA SER A 69 4.47 6.75 -18.32
C SER A 69 4.04 6.01 -19.59
N ASN A 70 3.81 4.72 -19.43
CA ASN A 70 3.29 3.83 -20.48
C ASN A 70 2.28 2.84 -19.87
N HIS A 71 1.95 1.77 -20.63
CA HIS A 71 1.01 0.76 -20.13
C HIS A 71 1.48 0.11 -18.82
N CYS A 72 2.75 -0.28 -18.72
CA CYS A 72 3.30 -1.04 -17.58
C CYS A 72 3.89 -0.16 -16.49
N VAL A 73 4.27 1.08 -16.79
CA VAL A 73 4.95 1.99 -15.84
C VAL A 73 4.16 3.29 -15.77
N LYS A 74 3.78 3.68 -14.56
CA LYS A 74 3.06 4.92 -14.30
C LYS A 74 3.90 5.80 -13.38
N LEU A 75 4.04 7.08 -13.70
CA LEU A 75 4.54 8.07 -12.78
C LEU A 75 3.38 8.49 -11.87
N VAL A 76 3.58 8.37 -10.56
CA VAL A 76 2.61 8.87 -9.58
C VAL A 76 2.77 10.38 -9.46
N GLU A 77 1.67 11.10 -9.59
CA GLU A 77 1.66 12.55 -9.49
C GLU A 77 1.94 13.02 -8.05
N THR A 78 2.77 14.04 -7.93
CA THR A 78 3.11 14.70 -6.67
C THR A 78 2.52 16.10 -6.64
N HIS A 79 1.82 16.44 -5.56
CA HIS A 79 1.29 17.77 -5.33
C HIS A 79 1.98 18.41 -4.12
N TRP A 80 2.46 19.66 -4.30
CA TRP A 80 2.98 20.46 -3.21
C TRP A 80 1.82 21.05 -2.42
N ILE A 81 1.88 20.92 -1.12
CA ILE A 81 0.89 21.45 -0.18
C ILE A 81 1.54 22.41 0.79
N HIS A 82 0.85 23.48 1.16
CA HIS A 82 1.38 24.56 1.98
C HIS A 82 0.78 24.56 3.39
N ASP A 83 -0.38 23.95 3.56
CA ASP A 83 -1.07 23.91 4.84
C ASP A 83 -1.90 22.61 5.03
N GLU A 84 -2.52 22.49 6.19
CA GLU A 84 -3.33 21.34 6.56
C GLU A 84 -4.65 21.29 5.76
N ILE A 85 -5.20 22.41 5.35
CA ILE A 85 -6.46 22.49 4.59
C ILE A 85 -6.23 21.87 3.21
N GLU A 86 -5.17 22.30 2.51
CA GLU A 86 -4.79 21.72 1.22
C GLU A 86 -4.52 20.21 1.34
N ALA A 87 -3.84 19.79 2.42
CA ALA A 87 -3.59 18.37 2.66
C ALA A 87 -4.88 17.55 2.79
N ARG A 88 -5.85 18.06 3.55
CA ARG A 88 -7.17 17.42 3.73
C ARG A 88 -7.97 17.40 2.44
N ASP A 89 -7.95 18.48 1.66
CA ASP A 89 -8.66 18.56 0.39
C ASP A 89 -8.09 17.55 -0.63
N HIS A 90 -6.76 17.42 -0.73
CA HIS A 90 -6.13 16.40 -1.56
C HIS A 90 -6.46 14.99 -1.08
N HIS A 91 -6.45 14.76 0.23
CA HIS A 91 -6.83 13.47 0.81
C HIS A 91 -8.28 13.10 0.45
N GLN A 92 -9.23 14.03 0.62
CA GLN A 92 -10.62 13.80 0.27
C GLN A 92 -10.83 13.54 -1.24
N ARG A 93 -10.06 14.19 -2.12
CA ARG A 93 -10.06 13.88 -3.56
C ARG A 93 -9.58 12.47 -3.82
N ASN A 94 -8.49 12.03 -3.18
CA ASN A 94 -7.96 10.68 -3.32
C ASN A 94 -8.97 9.61 -2.87
N LEU A 95 -9.65 9.83 -1.75
CA LEU A 95 -10.71 8.93 -1.29
C LEU A 95 -11.88 8.85 -2.29
N LYS A 96 -12.33 9.99 -2.84
CA LYS A 96 -13.38 10.02 -3.86
C LYS A 96 -12.99 9.31 -5.16
N LEU A 97 -11.70 9.29 -5.49
CA LEU A 97 -11.17 8.52 -6.62
C LEU A 97 -11.05 7.02 -6.31
N GLY A 98 -11.28 6.60 -5.07
CA GLY A 98 -11.21 5.21 -4.64
C GLY A 98 -9.82 4.76 -4.17
N TYR A 99 -8.92 5.70 -3.87
CA TYR A 99 -7.65 5.37 -3.21
C TYR A 99 -7.88 5.16 -1.70
N GLU A 100 -7.03 4.35 -1.09
CA GLU A 100 -7.04 4.06 0.36
C GLU A 100 -6.72 5.28 1.24
N GLY A 101 -6.06 6.28 0.65
CA GLY A 101 -5.61 7.48 1.33
C GLY A 101 -4.50 8.19 0.58
N SER A 102 -3.68 8.91 1.32
CA SER A 102 -2.59 9.72 0.79
C SER A 102 -1.26 9.41 1.46
N ILE A 103 -0.17 9.65 0.75
CA ILE A 103 1.18 9.64 1.33
C ILE A 103 1.67 11.09 1.41
N VAL A 104 1.98 11.54 2.61
CA VAL A 104 2.60 12.86 2.85
C VAL A 104 4.10 12.68 3.04
N ARG A 105 4.89 13.49 2.33
CA ARG A 105 6.35 13.46 2.38
C ARG A 105 6.93 14.82 2.76
N LEU A 106 8.03 14.81 3.49
CA LEU A 106 8.85 16.00 3.69
C LEU A 106 9.92 16.08 2.60
N ASP A 107 10.36 17.30 2.28
CA ASP A 107 11.42 17.55 1.31
C ASP A 107 12.81 17.22 1.90
N THR A 108 13.07 15.94 2.08
CA THR A 108 14.30 15.42 2.70
C THR A 108 14.96 14.36 1.81
N PRO A 109 16.26 14.06 2.04
CA PRO A 109 16.93 12.94 1.35
C PRO A 109 16.25 11.59 1.59
N TYR A 110 16.39 10.68 0.60
CA TYR A 110 15.83 9.34 0.66
C TYR A 110 16.39 8.52 1.83
N GLN A 111 15.51 7.88 2.57
CA GLN A 111 15.90 7.03 3.71
C GLN A 111 15.43 5.59 3.46
N CYS A 112 16.40 4.65 3.37
CA CYS A 112 16.11 3.20 3.23
C CYS A 112 15.64 2.56 4.55
N LYS A 113 14.76 3.23 5.29
CA LYS A 113 14.19 2.76 6.56
C LYS A 113 12.86 3.46 6.82
N ARG A 114 12.08 2.98 7.78
CA ARG A 114 10.92 3.73 8.29
C ARG A 114 11.36 5.09 8.79
N SER A 115 10.69 6.14 8.35
CA SER A 115 11.05 7.53 8.63
C SER A 115 9.79 8.35 8.90
N HIS A 116 9.93 9.36 9.76
CA HIS A 116 8.89 10.37 9.96
C HIS A 116 8.73 11.32 8.75
N SER A 117 9.68 11.28 7.81
CA SER A 117 9.63 12.08 6.58
C SER A 117 8.65 11.53 5.55
N LEU A 118 8.06 10.34 5.78
CA LEU A 118 7.01 9.74 4.97
C LEU A 118 5.93 9.19 5.88
N ARG A 119 4.71 9.68 5.73
CA ARG A 119 3.56 9.30 6.56
C ARG A 119 2.37 8.93 5.70
N LYS A 120 1.69 7.86 6.09
CA LYS A 120 0.38 7.52 5.53
C LYS A 120 -0.69 8.38 6.19
N PHE A 121 -1.51 8.99 5.38
CA PHE A 121 -2.72 9.69 5.79
C PHE A 121 -3.91 8.86 5.30
N LYS A 122 -4.58 8.20 6.23
CA LYS A 122 -5.72 7.32 6.00
C LYS A 122 -6.83 7.67 6.95
N ASP A 123 -8.06 7.56 6.49
CA ASP A 123 -9.21 7.55 7.36
C ASP A 123 -9.31 6.20 8.08
N PHE A 124 -9.79 6.24 9.30
CA PHE A 124 -10.10 5.05 10.08
C PHE A 124 -11.60 4.99 10.25
N SER A 125 -12.16 3.81 10.10
CA SER A 125 -13.52 3.51 10.51
C SER A 125 -13.47 2.50 11.65
N ASP A 126 -14.23 2.76 12.70
CA ASP A 126 -14.45 1.84 13.80
C ASP A 126 -15.66 0.97 13.48
N ALA A 127 -15.58 -0.31 13.84
CA ALA A 127 -16.69 -1.24 13.77
C ALA A 127 -16.68 -2.13 15.00
N GLU A 128 -17.85 -2.56 15.42
CA GLU A 128 -18.03 -3.51 16.50
C GLU A 128 -18.31 -4.90 15.93
N ALA A 129 -17.85 -5.93 16.63
CA ALA A 129 -18.16 -7.32 16.28
C ALA A 129 -18.17 -8.19 17.54
N ASN A 130 -19.00 -9.23 17.54
CA ASN A 130 -19.12 -10.14 18.66
C ASN A 130 -18.03 -11.22 18.60
N ILE A 131 -17.44 -11.57 19.74
CA ILE A 131 -16.57 -12.73 19.86
C ILE A 131 -17.46 -13.97 19.88
N VAL A 132 -17.36 -14.81 18.85
CA VAL A 132 -18.13 -16.06 18.71
C VAL A 132 -17.29 -17.31 18.91
N GLY A 133 -15.96 -17.16 19.07
CA GLY A 133 -15.06 -18.27 19.32
C GLY A 133 -13.60 -17.84 19.41
N TYR A 134 -12.72 -18.82 19.46
CA TYR A 134 -11.28 -18.60 19.43
C TYR A 134 -10.58 -19.78 18.74
N GLU A 135 -9.39 -19.53 18.20
CA GLU A 135 -8.49 -20.56 17.70
C GLU A 135 -7.17 -20.53 18.45
N GLU A 136 -6.61 -21.71 18.66
CA GLU A 136 -5.30 -21.88 19.29
C GLU A 136 -4.16 -21.40 18.35
N GLY A 137 -3.08 -20.92 18.90
CA GLY A 137 -1.87 -20.57 18.17
C GLY A 137 -1.23 -21.79 17.50
N LYS A 138 -0.52 -21.54 16.40
CA LYS A 138 0.18 -22.60 15.63
C LYS A 138 1.68 -22.52 15.83
N GLY A 139 2.37 -23.67 15.66
CA GLY A 139 3.82 -23.78 15.76
C GLY A 139 4.34 -23.44 17.16
N LYS A 140 5.16 -22.40 17.29
CA LYS A 140 5.72 -21.96 18.59
C LYS A 140 4.68 -21.37 19.56
N ARG A 141 3.44 -21.16 19.12
CA ARG A 141 2.34 -20.58 19.90
C ARG A 141 1.27 -21.60 20.29
N ILE A 142 1.53 -22.90 20.16
CA ILE A 142 0.67 -23.97 20.65
C ILE A 142 0.49 -23.80 22.16
N GLY A 143 -0.73 -23.96 22.67
CA GLY A 143 -1.08 -23.73 24.07
C GLY A 143 -1.42 -22.28 24.40
N THR A 144 -1.37 -21.36 23.44
CA THR A 144 -1.75 -19.94 23.62
C THR A 144 -2.88 -19.54 22.68
N LEU A 145 -3.53 -18.41 22.96
CA LEU A 145 -4.54 -17.83 22.08
C LEU A 145 -3.90 -17.40 20.75
N GLY A 146 -4.38 -17.97 19.64
CA GLY A 146 -3.94 -17.61 18.29
C GLY A 146 -4.71 -16.43 17.74
N LYS A 147 -6.06 -16.50 17.77
CA LYS A 147 -6.96 -15.42 17.38
C LYS A 147 -8.35 -15.61 17.98
N PHE A 148 -9.09 -14.53 18.14
CA PHE A 148 -10.53 -14.58 18.35
C PHE A 148 -11.24 -14.76 16.99
N VAL A 149 -12.34 -15.50 16.97
CA VAL A 149 -13.27 -15.53 15.85
C VAL A 149 -14.35 -14.49 16.17
N MET A 150 -14.40 -13.47 15.33
CA MET A 150 -15.35 -12.36 15.43
C MET A 150 -16.48 -12.56 14.43
N GLN A 151 -17.65 -12.04 14.75
CA GLN A 151 -18.78 -11.98 13.82
C GLN A 151 -19.38 -10.58 13.84
N ASP A 152 -19.56 -9.98 12.65
CA ASP A 152 -20.26 -8.71 12.49
C ASP A 152 -21.78 -8.88 12.51
N ASP A 153 -22.51 -7.77 12.40
CA ASP A 153 -23.99 -7.77 12.41
C ASP A 153 -24.60 -8.42 11.16
N ASP A 154 -23.84 -8.51 10.07
CA ASP A 154 -24.24 -9.19 8.82
C ASP A 154 -23.98 -10.70 8.86
N GLY A 155 -23.39 -11.20 9.95
CA GLY A 155 -23.08 -12.62 10.14
C GLY A 155 -21.74 -13.07 9.53
N ASN A 156 -20.93 -12.17 8.99
CA ASN A 156 -19.62 -12.50 8.45
C ASN A 156 -18.64 -12.78 9.59
N GLN A 157 -17.87 -13.86 9.46
CA GLN A 157 -16.86 -14.22 10.45
C GLN A 157 -15.46 -13.89 9.95
N PHE A 158 -14.64 -13.34 10.85
CA PHE A 158 -13.24 -13.01 10.60
C PHE A 158 -12.37 -13.24 11.84
N GLY A 159 -11.05 -13.39 11.62
CA GLY A 159 -10.10 -13.62 12.71
C GLY A 159 -9.46 -12.32 13.19
N CYS A 160 -9.50 -12.07 14.51
CA CYS A 160 -8.82 -10.96 15.15
C CYS A 160 -7.68 -11.50 16.05
N PRO A 161 -6.40 -11.23 15.73
CA PRO A 161 -5.32 -11.66 16.60
C PRO A 161 -5.34 -10.90 17.92
N PRO A 162 -4.91 -11.52 19.04
CA PRO A 162 -4.81 -10.83 20.32
C PRO A 162 -3.81 -9.66 20.22
N GLY A 163 -4.12 -8.55 20.87
CA GLY A 163 -3.22 -7.42 21.00
C GLY A 163 -1.92 -7.80 21.75
N LYS A 164 -0.92 -6.92 21.70
CA LYS A 164 0.30 -7.09 22.51
C LYS A 164 -0.06 -7.11 24.00
N GLY A 165 0.39 -8.15 24.73
CA GLY A 165 0.14 -8.30 26.16
C GLY A 165 -0.99 -9.27 26.52
N HIS A 166 -1.66 -9.89 25.58
CA HIS A 166 -2.66 -10.93 25.77
C HIS A 166 -2.13 -12.29 25.28
N ASN A 167 -1.07 -12.79 25.88
CA ASN A 167 -0.52 -14.13 25.62
C ASN A 167 -0.87 -15.06 26.75
#